data_a1486197bbaa7c8a706bdabe78e3dc05
#
_entry.id   a1486197bbaa7c8a706bdabe78e3dc05
#
_cell.length_a   1.000
_cell.length_b   1.000
_cell.length_c   1.000
_cell.angle_alpha   90.00
_cell.angle_beta   90.00
_cell.angle_gamma   90.00
#
_symmetry.space_group_name_H-M   'P 1'
#
loop_
_entity.id
_entity.type
_entity.pdbx_description
1 polymer ?
#
loop_
_entity_poly.entity_id
_entity_poly.type
_entity_poly.pdbx_seq_one_letter_code
_entity_poly.pdbx_strand_id
1 'polypeptide(L)'
;FIQYYPTTVQRGNKRVIIPESVRSEGWRLYYKNRSHSVYFMEEKYGTEGNLMSRDLVAREIAMCPAQVYLENAKESIPVTPAIHFFMGGIKVDGMHQTNIAGLYAVGEAASKYHGANCLGGNSLMTAVHSGRTAAHAVHEGQGQPMCEELFVPYIEHEQEKIERMEQMSEYRGKYSATATLRKLMKIMSYGMDLIRDGEVLQDSIYALDSSLNELRTFPIDPMVSVYENYRLYPMAVLGKAT
;
A
#
# COMPACT_ATOMS: atom_id res chain seq x y z
N PHE A 1 -9.62 0.83 -3.80
CA PHE A 1 -9.46 2.29 -3.90
C PHE A 1 -8.27 2.71 -3.05
N ILE A 2 -7.39 3.48 -3.63
CA ILE A 2 -6.15 3.95 -3.00
C ILE A 2 -6.32 5.44 -2.73
N GLN A 3 -6.15 5.84 -1.49
CA GLN A 3 -6.11 7.25 -1.14
C GLN A 3 -4.67 7.73 -1.18
N TYR A 4 -4.38 8.68 -2.06
CA TYR A 4 -3.09 9.34 -2.09
C TYR A 4 -3.14 10.60 -1.22
N TYR A 5 -2.21 10.69 -0.26
CA TYR A 5 -1.91 11.98 0.34
C TYR A 5 -0.97 12.72 -0.60
N PRO A 6 -1.34 13.91 -1.08
CA PRO A 6 -0.54 14.64 -2.07
C PRO A 6 0.81 15.11 -1.54
N THR A 7 1.16 14.77 -0.31
CA THR A 7 2.31 15.40 0.32
C THR A 7 3.03 14.48 1.29
N THR A 8 3.77 13.52 0.76
CA THR A 8 4.84 12.87 1.53
C THR A 8 6.12 13.64 1.26
N VAL A 9 6.67 14.27 2.28
CA VAL A 9 7.95 14.98 2.21
C VAL A 9 9.04 14.09 2.71
N GLN A 10 10.11 13.94 1.94
CA GLN A 10 11.32 13.32 2.42
C GLN A 10 12.21 14.39 3.06
N ARG A 11 12.27 14.45 4.38
CA ARG A 11 13.27 15.21 5.14
C ARG A 11 14.41 14.26 5.50
N GLY A 12 15.53 14.36 4.78
CA GLY A 12 16.62 13.40 4.89
C GLY A 12 16.14 11.98 4.48
N ASN A 13 16.40 10.97 5.32
CA ASN A 13 15.97 9.58 5.08
C ASN A 13 14.56 9.26 5.63
N LYS A 14 13.82 10.24 6.11
CA LYS A 14 12.47 10.06 6.66
C LYS A 14 11.42 10.59 5.70
N ARG A 15 10.44 9.77 5.38
CA ARG A 15 9.20 10.23 4.73
C ARG A 15 8.32 10.88 5.80
N VAL A 16 7.89 12.09 5.55
CA VAL A 16 6.99 12.83 6.44
C VAL A 16 5.70 13.14 5.66
N ILE A 17 4.57 12.78 6.24
CA ILE A 17 3.26 13.16 5.72
C ILE A 17 3.03 14.63 6.07
N ILE A 18 2.72 15.45 5.07
CA ILE A 18 2.33 16.84 5.31
C ILE A 18 0.82 16.88 5.51
N PRO A 19 0.34 17.26 6.70
CA PRO A 19 -1.09 17.35 6.98
C PRO A 19 -1.75 18.42 6.09
N GLU A 20 -3.03 18.28 5.87
CA GLU A 20 -3.85 19.21 5.08
C GLU A 20 -3.83 20.64 5.66
N SER A 21 -3.73 20.77 6.99
CA SER A 21 -3.57 22.05 7.70
C SER A 21 -2.34 22.88 7.26
N VAL A 22 -1.28 22.22 6.85
CA VAL A 22 -0.06 22.91 6.36
C VAL A 22 -0.33 23.63 5.04
N ARG A 23 -1.24 23.12 4.19
CA ARG A 23 -1.60 23.79 2.93
C ARG A 23 -2.38 25.08 3.16
N SER A 24 -3.16 25.19 4.24
CA SER A 24 -3.89 26.40 4.62
C SER A 24 -3.01 27.52 5.13
N GLU A 25 -1.72 27.27 5.41
CA GLU A 25 -0.76 28.22 5.94
C GLU A 25 0.08 28.95 4.87
N GLY A 26 -0.45 29.09 3.66
CA GLY A 26 0.25 29.78 2.56
C GLY A 26 1.28 28.91 1.83
N TRP A 27 1.16 27.62 1.92
CA TRP A 27 1.95 26.69 1.13
C TRP A 27 1.42 26.61 -0.31
N ARG A 28 2.34 26.62 -1.29
CA ARG A 28 2.05 26.63 -2.72
C ARG A 28 2.76 25.48 -3.43
N LEU A 29 2.10 24.86 -4.41
CA LEU A 29 2.66 23.80 -5.25
C LEU A 29 3.15 24.37 -6.57
N TYR A 30 4.38 24.02 -6.95
CA TYR A 30 4.95 24.40 -8.23
C TYR A 30 5.91 23.33 -8.78
N TYR A 31 6.19 23.42 -10.07
CA TYR A 31 7.31 22.71 -10.69
C TYR A 31 8.21 23.68 -11.45
N LYS A 32 9.44 23.27 -11.76
CA LYS A 32 10.36 24.06 -12.59
C LYS A 32 10.20 23.72 -14.06
N ASN A 33 9.91 24.75 -14.87
CA ASN A 33 10.03 24.68 -16.31
C ASN A 33 11.21 25.57 -16.72
N ARG A 34 12.36 24.96 -16.99
CA ARG A 34 13.65 25.66 -17.18
C ARG A 34 13.96 26.52 -15.94
N SER A 35 14.02 27.85 -16.09
CA SER A 35 14.30 28.79 -14.99
C SER A 35 13.05 29.33 -14.30
N HIS A 36 11.84 29.01 -14.78
CA HIS A 36 10.60 29.55 -14.26
C HIS A 36 9.90 28.56 -13.32
N SER A 37 9.27 29.09 -12.27
CA SER A 37 8.35 28.34 -11.42
C SER A 37 6.95 28.43 -11.99
N VAL A 38 6.32 27.29 -12.23
CA VAL A 38 4.93 27.17 -12.71
C VAL A 38 4.07 26.72 -11.54
N TYR A 39 3.18 27.59 -11.08
CA TYR A 39 2.25 27.35 -9.98
C TYR A 39 0.95 26.74 -10.53
N PHE A 40 1.05 25.53 -11.03
CA PHE A 40 0.03 24.84 -11.83
C PHE A 40 -1.34 24.75 -11.16
N MET A 41 -1.40 24.61 -9.83
CA MET A 41 -2.68 24.59 -9.12
C MET A 41 -3.38 25.94 -9.14
N GLU A 42 -2.63 27.02 -8.96
CA GLU A 42 -3.17 28.40 -9.00
C GLU A 42 -3.52 28.83 -10.42
N GLU A 43 -2.70 28.45 -11.41
CA GLU A 43 -2.96 28.73 -12.81
C GLU A 43 -4.24 28.05 -13.31
N LYS A 44 -4.52 26.83 -12.83
CA LYS A 44 -5.66 26.03 -13.28
C LYS A 44 -6.94 26.28 -12.47
N TYR A 45 -6.82 26.49 -11.18
CA TYR A 45 -7.95 26.52 -10.24
C TYR A 45 -8.06 27.83 -9.43
N GLY A 46 -7.25 28.84 -9.75
CA GLY A 46 -7.24 30.12 -9.04
C GLY A 46 -6.47 30.09 -7.72
N THR A 47 -6.56 31.17 -6.97
CA THR A 47 -5.77 31.41 -5.74
C THR A 47 -5.94 30.33 -4.67
N GLU A 48 -7.10 29.66 -4.62
CA GLU A 48 -7.39 28.57 -3.68
C GLU A 48 -7.10 27.18 -4.25
N GLY A 49 -6.46 27.10 -5.42
CA GLY A 49 -6.16 25.83 -6.08
C GLY A 49 -5.40 24.83 -5.21
N ASN A 50 -4.52 25.32 -4.35
CA ASN A 50 -3.76 24.46 -3.41
C ASN A 50 -4.62 23.87 -2.28
N LEU A 51 -5.84 24.38 -2.05
CA LEU A 51 -6.80 23.91 -1.06
C LEU A 51 -7.85 22.94 -1.63
N MET A 52 -7.76 22.61 -2.92
CA MET A 52 -8.64 21.63 -3.55
C MET A 52 -8.53 20.25 -2.88
N SER A 53 -9.48 19.36 -3.18
CA SER A 53 -9.49 18.02 -2.60
C SER A 53 -8.16 17.29 -2.81
N ARG A 54 -7.78 16.44 -1.84
CA ARG A 54 -6.52 15.69 -1.86
C ARG A 54 -6.34 14.88 -3.15
N ASP A 55 -7.40 14.24 -3.62
CA ASP A 55 -7.36 13.40 -4.80
C ASP A 55 -7.09 14.22 -6.06
N LEU A 56 -7.72 15.40 -6.16
CA LEU A 56 -7.47 16.31 -7.25
C LEU A 56 -6.02 16.83 -7.24
N VAL A 57 -5.55 17.27 -6.08
CA VAL A 57 -4.17 17.75 -5.93
C VAL A 57 -3.16 16.66 -6.26
N ALA A 58 -3.37 15.45 -5.76
CA ALA A 58 -2.50 14.30 -6.06
C ALA A 58 -2.47 13.98 -7.56
N ARG A 59 -3.62 14.00 -8.23
CA ARG A 59 -3.74 13.80 -9.67
C ARG A 59 -2.98 14.86 -10.46
N GLU A 60 -3.14 16.13 -10.10
CA GLU A 60 -2.44 17.22 -10.77
C GLU A 60 -0.91 17.12 -10.57
N ILE A 61 -0.45 16.75 -9.37
CA ILE A 61 0.97 16.48 -9.12
C ILE A 61 1.47 15.33 -10.01
N ALA A 62 0.73 14.24 -10.11
CA ALA A 62 1.11 13.08 -10.92
C ALA A 62 1.18 13.40 -12.41
N MET A 63 0.40 14.38 -12.89
CA MET A 63 0.39 14.82 -14.28
C MET A 63 1.48 15.86 -14.60
N CYS A 64 2.18 16.38 -13.62
CA CYS A 64 3.24 17.38 -13.86
C CYS A 64 4.42 16.76 -14.61
N PRO A 65 5.00 17.48 -15.59
CA PRO A 65 6.09 16.98 -16.42
C PRO A 65 7.45 16.94 -15.70
N ALA A 66 7.52 17.49 -14.48
CA ALA A 66 8.75 17.61 -13.70
C ALA A 66 8.47 17.44 -12.20
N GLN A 67 9.55 17.29 -11.41
CA GLN A 67 9.45 17.23 -9.95
C GLN A 67 8.65 18.41 -9.39
N VAL A 68 7.63 18.10 -8.61
CA VAL A 68 6.81 19.10 -7.92
C VAL A 68 7.42 19.41 -6.56
N TYR A 69 7.31 20.67 -6.19
CA TYR A 69 7.75 21.20 -4.91
C TYR A 69 6.58 21.86 -4.19
N LEU A 70 6.57 21.70 -2.88
CA LEU A 70 5.72 22.44 -1.98
C LEU A 70 6.58 23.51 -1.30
N GLU A 71 6.19 24.77 -1.43
CA GLU A 71 6.96 25.90 -0.87
C GLU A 71 6.13 26.80 0.03
N ASN A 72 6.78 27.44 0.94
CA ASN A 72 6.31 28.63 1.68
C ASN A 72 7.42 29.68 1.71
N ALA A 73 7.23 30.77 2.48
CA ALA A 73 8.21 31.86 2.59
C ALA A 73 9.58 31.42 3.14
N LYS A 74 9.70 30.23 3.76
CA LYS A 74 10.92 29.79 4.45
C LYS A 74 11.61 28.63 3.76
N GLU A 75 10.87 27.73 3.13
CA GLU A 75 11.43 26.49 2.57
C GLU A 75 10.68 26.02 1.33
N SER A 76 11.36 25.22 0.52
CA SER A 76 10.80 24.53 -0.63
C SER A 76 11.19 23.06 -0.57
N ILE A 77 10.21 22.16 -0.66
CA ILE A 77 10.34 20.75 -0.37
C ILE A 77 9.84 19.94 -1.56
N PRO A 78 10.63 18.99 -2.10
CA PRO A 78 10.15 18.11 -3.16
C PRO A 78 9.05 17.19 -2.63
N VAL A 79 7.96 17.07 -3.39
CA VAL A 79 6.80 16.26 -3.03
C VAL A 79 6.43 15.32 -4.17
N THR A 80 5.86 14.17 -3.81
CA THR A 80 5.28 13.21 -4.74
C THR A 80 4.04 12.59 -4.11
N PRO A 81 3.02 12.21 -4.88
CA PRO A 81 1.90 11.45 -4.36
C PRO A 81 2.40 10.13 -3.75
N ALA A 82 1.78 9.71 -2.67
CA ALA A 82 2.07 8.43 -2.03
C ALA A 82 0.78 7.80 -1.51
N ILE A 83 0.72 6.48 -1.58
CA ILE A 83 -0.37 5.73 -0.97
C ILE A 83 -0.27 5.87 0.54
N HIS A 84 -1.36 6.30 1.16
CA HIS A 84 -1.45 6.44 2.61
C HIS A 84 -2.44 5.44 3.21
N PHE A 85 -3.53 5.13 2.51
CA PHE A 85 -4.61 4.32 3.01
C PHE A 85 -5.29 3.54 1.87
N PHE A 86 -5.62 2.28 2.13
CA PHE A 86 -6.40 1.43 1.24
C PHE A 86 -7.85 1.38 1.72
N MET A 87 -8.80 1.79 0.88
CA MET A 87 -10.23 1.75 1.22
C MET A 87 -10.90 0.43 0.85
N GLY A 88 -10.27 -0.36 -0.01
CA GLY A 88 -10.61 -1.74 -0.29
C GLY A 88 -10.11 -2.66 0.82
N GLY A 89 -10.34 -3.96 0.68
CA GLY A 89 -9.85 -4.96 1.62
C GLY A 89 -10.69 -6.22 1.64
N ILE A 90 -10.61 -6.98 2.70
CA ILE A 90 -11.31 -8.23 2.88
C ILE A 90 -12.80 -7.94 3.12
N LYS A 91 -13.68 -8.61 2.38
CA LYS A 91 -15.13 -8.52 2.57
C LYS A 91 -15.51 -9.13 3.91
N VAL A 92 -16.27 -8.38 4.70
CA VAL A 92 -16.76 -8.81 6.02
C VAL A 92 -18.25 -8.53 6.19
N ASP A 93 -18.88 -9.26 7.08
CA ASP A 93 -20.27 -9.06 7.51
C ASP A 93 -20.42 -7.91 8.53
N GLY A 94 -21.61 -7.82 9.18
CA GLY A 94 -21.91 -6.84 10.22
C GLY A 94 -21.02 -6.95 11.45
N MET A 95 -20.53 -8.14 11.74
CA MET A 95 -19.73 -8.49 12.92
C MET A 95 -18.24 -8.62 12.59
N HIS A 96 -17.83 -8.20 11.39
CA HIS A 96 -16.46 -8.27 10.89
C HIS A 96 -15.92 -9.68 10.61
N GLN A 97 -16.78 -10.69 10.55
CA GLN A 97 -16.41 -12.02 10.13
C GLN A 97 -16.29 -12.09 8.61
N THR A 98 -15.29 -12.80 8.13
CA THR A 98 -15.13 -13.08 6.69
C THR A 98 -16.02 -14.27 6.29
N ASN A 99 -15.96 -14.68 5.04
CA ASN A 99 -16.60 -15.93 4.59
C ASN A 99 -15.92 -17.21 5.12
N ILE A 100 -14.80 -17.06 5.82
CA ILE A 100 -14.11 -18.18 6.52
C ILE A 100 -14.50 -18.10 7.99
N ALA A 101 -15.11 -19.17 8.51
CA ALA A 101 -15.52 -19.23 9.89
C ALA A 101 -14.34 -19.01 10.86
N GLY A 102 -14.53 -18.15 11.85
CA GLY A 102 -13.50 -17.81 12.83
C GLY A 102 -12.43 -16.81 12.35
N LEU A 103 -12.46 -16.40 11.06
CA LEU A 103 -11.55 -15.38 10.54
C LEU A 103 -12.26 -14.02 10.48
N TYR A 104 -11.66 -13.02 11.10
CA TYR A 104 -12.16 -11.66 11.16
C TYR A 104 -11.18 -10.68 10.50
N ALA A 105 -11.70 -9.61 9.89
CA ALA A 105 -10.88 -8.51 9.41
C ALA A 105 -11.42 -7.17 9.93
N VAL A 106 -10.53 -6.31 10.39
CA VAL A 106 -10.89 -5.05 11.06
C VAL A 106 -10.03 -3.90 10.55
N GLY A 107 -10.46 -2.67 10.80
CA GLY A 107 -9.75 -1.45 10.40
C GLY A 107 -9.56 -1.38 8.89
N GLU A 108 -8.37 -0.99 8.48
CA GLU A 108 -8.00 -0.82 7.06
C GLU A 108 -8.05 -2.14 6.27
N ALA A 109 -7.82 -3.29 6.93
CA ALA A 109 -7.91 -4.60 6.28
C ALA A 109 -9.33 -4.98 5.82
N ALA A 110 -10.36 -4.33 6.36
CA ALA A 110 -11.77 -4.61 6.04
C ALA A 110 -12.33 -3.64 5.00
N SER A 111 -12.90 -4.14 3.90
CA SER A 111 -13.49 -3.33 2.80
C SER A 111 -14.91 -2.84 3.13
N LYS A 112 -15.13 -2.23 4.31
CA LYS A 112 -16.50 -1.96 4.76
C LYS A 112 -16.90 -0.49 4.85
N TYR A 113 -15.98 0.40 5.19
CA TYR A 113 -16.37 1.69 5.76
C TYR A 113 -16.26 2.89 4.82
N HIS A 114 -15.22 3.00 4.03
CA HIS A 114 -14.83 4.30 3.48
C HIS A 114 -15.35 4.60 2.07
N GLY A 115 -16.01 3.65 1.42
CA GLY A 115 -16.46 3.84 0.04
C GLY A 115 -15.30 4.22 -0.89
N ALA A 116 -15.49 5.32 -1.60
CA ALA A 116 -14.48 5.79 -2.55
C ALA A 116 -13.34 6.58 -1.89
N ASN A 117 -13.55 7.16 -0.70
CA ASN A 117 -12.53 7.97 -0.04
C ASN A 117 -12.70 8.00 1.48
N CYS A 118 -11.59 7.85 2.21
CA CYS A 118 -11.57 7.99 3.66
C CYS A 118 -11.52 9.47 4.06
N LEU A 119 -12.53 9.94 4.78
CA LEU A 119 -12.52 11.27 5.37
C LEU A 119 -11.49 11.37 6.51
N GLY A 120 -10.90 12.57 6.68
CA GLY A 120 -9.89 12.81 7.71
C GLY A 120 -10.37 12.40 9.11
N GLY A 121 -9.54 11.62 9.82
CA GLY A 121 -9.83 11.09 11.15
C GLY A 121 -10.67 9.81 11.20
N ASN A 122 -11.45 9.50 10.17
CA ASN A 122 -12.36 8.34 10.18
C ASN A 122 -11.63 6.99 10.21
N SER A 123 -10.41 6.90 9.68
CA SER A 123 -9.63 5.66 9.70
C SER A 123 -9.36 5.16 11.12
N LEU A 124 -9.02 6.07 12.05
CA LEU A 124 -8.81 5.71 13.45
C LEU A 124 -10.12 5.29 14.12
N MET A 125 -11.20 6.02 13.85
CA MET A 125 -12.51 5.69 14.39
C MET A 125 -13.00 4.31 13.92
N THR A 126 -12.83 4.00 12.63
CA THR A 126 -13.19 2.67 12.09
C THR A 126 -12.32 1.56 12.64
N ALA A 127 -11.02 1.79 12.86
CA ALA A 127 -10.15 0.80 13.49
C ALA A 127 -10.61 0.45 14.90
N VAL A 128 -10.93 1.46 15.73
CA VAL A 128 -11.42 1.25 17.09
C VAL A 128 -12.81 0.59 17.10
N HIS A 129 -13.74 1.09 16.29
CA HIS A 129 -15.10 0.54 16.21
C HIS A 129 -15.08 -0.92 15.72
N SER A 130 -14.40 -1.19 14.63
CA SER A 130 -14.35 -2.53 14.05
C SER A 130 -13.65 -3.54 14.96
N GLY A 131 -12.57 -3.13 15.62
CA GLY A 131 -11.87 -3.96 16.60
C GLY A 131 -12.78 -4.33 17.78
N ARG A 132 -13.52 -3.34 18.30
CA ARG A 132 -14.51 -3.59 19.37
C ARG A 132 -15.63 -4.52 18.91
N THR A 133 -16.20 -4.30 17.73
CA THR A 133 -17.30 -5.14 17.19
C THR A 133 -16.83 -6.57 16.98
N ALA A 134 -15.66 -6.78 16.38
CA ALA A 134 -15.09 -8.11 16.18
C ALA A 134 -14.79 -8.80 17.53
N ALA A 135 -14.26 -8.08 18.51
CA ALA A 135 -14.00 -8.64 19.84
C ALA A 135 -15.28 -9.10 20.53
N HIS A 136 -16.38 -8.35 20.43
CA HIS A 136 -17.69 -8.79 20.92
C HIS A 136 -18.17 -10.04 20.17
N ALA A 137 -18.08 -10.07 18.85
CA ALA A 137 -18.49 -11.22 18.04
C ALA A 137 -17.72 -12.49 18.41
N VAL A 138 -16.40 -12.38 18.61
CA VAL A 138 -15.56 -13.50 19.06
C VAL A 138 -15.97 -13.97 20.46
N HIS A 139 -16.26 -13.04 21.37
CA HIS A 139 -16.67 -13.37 22.75
C HIS A 139 -18.06 -14.03 22.81
N GLU A 140 -19.03 -13.50 22.08
CA GLU A 140 -20.41 -14.03 22.06
C GLU A 140 -20.54 -15.30 21.23
N GLY A 141 -19.70 -15.44 20.19
CA GLY A 141 -19.76 -16.56 19.26
C GLY A 141 -19.36 -17.90 19.87
N GLN A 142 -18.85 -17.93 21.12
CA GLN A 142 -18.40 -19.13 21.82
C GLN A 142 -17.73 -20.13 20.83
N GLY A 143 -16.82 -19.63 20.03
CA GLY A 143 -16.13 -20.44 19.02
C GLY A 143 -15.63 -21.70 19.73
N GLN A 144 -16.10 -22.86 19.30
CA GLN A 144 -15.47 -24.11 19.68
C GLN A 144 -13.98 -23.88 19.48
N PRO A 145 -13.14 -24.11 20.50
CA PRO A 145 -11.71 -24.00 20.30
C PRO A 145 -11.39 -24.88 19.09
N MET A 146 -10.85 -24.27 18.04
CA MET A 146 -10.49 -25.04 16.87
C MET A 146 -9.47 -26.06 17.30
N CYS A 147 -9.72 -27.33 16.99
CA CYS A 147 -8.87 -28.42 17.39
C CYS A 147 -7.46 -28.15 16.84
N GLU A 148 -6.46 -28.04 17.68
CA GLU A 148 -5.07 -27.80 17.28
C GLU A 148 -4.61 -28.82 16.22
N GLU A 149 -5.13 -30.05 16.29
CA GLU A 149 -4.85 -31.13 15.34
C GLU A 149 -5.18 -30.75 13.89
N LEU A 150 -6.14 -29.85 13.66
CA LEU A 150 -6.48 -29.37 12.30
C LEU A 150 -5.41 -28.46 11.71
N PHE A 151 -4.60 -27.80 12.52
CA PHE A 151 -3.54 -26.90 12.07
C PHE A 151 -2.19 -27.59 11.89
N VAL A 152 -1.97 -28.70 12.59
CA VAL A 152 -0.67 -29.41 12.56
C VAL A 152 -0.19 -29.64 11.12
N PRO A 153 -0.98 -30.19 10.17
CA PRO A 153 -0.51 -30.41 8.82
C PRO A 153 -0.12 -29.12 8.07
N TYR A 154 -0.80 -28.01 8.37
CA TYR A 154 -0.48 -26.71 7.76
C TYR A 154 0.78 -26.13 8.36
N ILE A 155 0.96 -26.22 9.67
CA ILE A 155 2.16 -25.79 10.37
C ILE A 155 3.38 -26.59 9.89
N GLU A 156 3.27 -27.91 9.83
CA GLU A 156 4.32 -28.78 9.33
C GLU A 156 4.70 -28.44 7.88
N HIS A 157 3.71 -28.21 7.02
CA HIS A 157 3.95 -27.82 5.63
C HIS A 157 4.69 -26.48 5.52
N GLU A 158 4.33 -25.48 6.33
CA GLU A 158 5.04 -24.18 6.33
C GLU A 158 6.43 -24.30 6.94
N GLN A 159 6.60 -25.12 7.98
CA GLN A 159 7.92 -25.42 8.54
C GLN A 159 8.83 -26.11 7.53
N GLU A 160 8.35 -27.13 6.81
CA GLU A 160 9.11 -27.76 5.72
C GLU A 160 9.56 -26.77 4.64
N LYS A 161 8.72 -25.79 4.30
CA LYS A 161 9.13 -24.72 3.36
C LYS A 161 10.29 -23.90 3.90
N ILE A 162 10.19 -23.48 5.17
CA ILE A 162 11.23 -22.69 5.83
C ILE A 162 12.53 -23.49 5.92
N GLU A 163 12.47 -24.76 6.34
CA GLU A 163 13.64 -25.65 6.42
C GLU A 163 14.30 -25.85 5.06
N ARG A 164 13.50 -26.05 3.99
CA ARG A 164 14.05 -26.13 2.62
C ARG A 164 14.75 -24.82 2.23
N MET A 165 14.16 -23.69 2.59
CA MET A 165 14.76 -22.39 2.33
C MET A 165 16.09 -22.22 3.08
N GLU A 166 16.18 -22.65 4.34
CA GLU A 166 17.42 -22.62 5.12
C GLU A 166 18.49 -23.52 4.54
N GLN A 167 18.14 -24.75 4.15
CA GLN A 167 19.06 -25.69 3.51
C GLN A 167 19.59 -25.18 2.15
N MET A 168 18.75 -24.48 1.38
CA MET A 168 19.15 -23.90 0.11
C MET A 168 19.98 -22.61 0.26
N SER A 169 20.05 -22.03 1.45
CA SER A 169 20.80 -20.80 1.72
C SER A 169 22.31 -20.92 1.42
N GLU A 170 22.85 -22.14 1.36
CA GLU A 170 24.22 -22.42 0.93
C GLU A 170 24.40 -22.34 -0.60
N TYR A 171 23.30 -22.39 -1.36
CA TYR A 171 23.34 -22.38 -2.82
C TYR A 171 23.44 -20.93 -3.33
N ARG A 172 24.63 -20.50 -3.71
CA ARG A 172 24.88 -19.19 -4.32
C ARG A 172 24.31 -19.13 -5.74
N GLY A 173 22.99 -19.08 -5.84
CA GLY A 173 22.29 -18.91 -7.10
C GLY A 173 22.34 -17.46 -7.61
N LYS A 174 21.89 -17.26 -8.86
CA LYS A 174 21.74 -15.93 -9.48
C LYS A 174 20.52 -15.16 -8.99
N TYR A 175 19.74 -15.71 -8.03
CA TYR A 175 18.51 -15.08 -7.54
C TYR A 175 18.82 -13.97 -6.56
N SER A 176 18.12 -12.84 -6.68
CA SER A 176 18.19 -11.72 -5.74
C SER A 176 16.80 -11.32 -5.26
N ALA A 177 16.54 -11.54 -3.99
CA ALA A 177 15.30 -11.14 -3.33
C ALA A 177 15.07 -9.64 -3.41
N THR A 178 16.13 -8.84 -3.25
CA THR A 178 16.07 -7.38 -3.36
C THR A 178 15.70 -6.93 -4.79
N ALA A 179 16.24 -7.58 -5.81
CA ALA A 179 15.88 -7.27 -7.21
C ALA A 179 14.43 -7.65 -7.49
N THR A 180 13.97 -8.80 -7.00
CA THR A 180 12.60 -9.26 -7.13
C THR A 180 11.63 -8.32 -6.40
N LEU A 181 11.94 -7.90 -5.18
CA LEU A 181 11.15 -6.91 -4.45
C LEU A 181 11.02 -5.61 -5.24
N ARG A 182 12.11 -5.09 -5.79
CA ARG A 182 12.09 -3.89 -6.64
C ARG A 182 11.25 -4.08 -7.91
N LYS A 183 11.32 -5.29 -8.52
CA LYS A 183 10.48 -5.64 -9.67
C LYS A 183 8.99 -5.59 -9.29
N LEU A 184 8.59 -6.24 -8.19
CA LEU A 184 7.21 -6.22 -7.68
C LEU A 184 6.75 -4.79 -7.36
N MET A 185 7.57 -4.00 -6.68
CA MET A 185 7.26 -2.60 -6.39
C MET A 185 7.03 -1.78 -7.66
N LYS A 186 7.85 -1.98 -8.70
CA LYS A 186 7.67 -1.28 -10.00
C LYS A 186 6.37 -1.69 -10.68
N ILE A 187 6.04 -2.98 -10.72
CA ILE A 187 4.79 -3.49 -11.30
C ILE A 187 3.60 -2.85 -10.59
N MET A 188 3.60 -2.87 -9.26
CA MET A 188 2.52 -2.28 -8.46
C MET A 188 2.43 -0.77 -8.63
N SER A 189 3.56 -0.05 -8.65
CA SER A 189 3.57 1.40 -8.87
C SER A 189 3.06 1.78 -10.25
N TYR A 190 3.31 0.94 -11.26
CA TYR A 190 2.86 1.18 -12.63
C TYR A 190 1.37 0.83 -12.81
N GLY A 191 0.96 -0.36 -12.36
CA GLY A 191 -0.42 -0.84 -12.53
C GLY A 191 -1.42 -0.20 -11.58
N MET A 192 -1.00 0.12 -10.36
CA MET A 192 -1.85 0.64 -9.29
C MET A 192 -1.61 2.13 -9.02
N ASP A 193 -1.17 2.87 -10.04
CA ASP A 193 -0.97 4.31 -9.95
C ASP A 193 -2.30 5.05 -9.74
N LEU A 194 -2.21 6.34 -9.50
CA LEU A 194 -3.33 7.25 -9.26
C LEU A 194 -4.30 7.30 -10.45
N ILE A 195 -3.76 7.26 -11.66
CA ILE A 195 -4.51 7.19 -12.92
C ILE A 195 -4.32 5.79 -13.48
N ARG A 196 -5.40 5.01 -13.52
CA ARG A 196 -5.36 3.62 -13.96
C ARG A 196 -5.92 3.49 -15.35
N ASP A 197 -5.23 2.70 -16.14
CA ASP A 197 -5.63 2.30 -17.48
C ASP A 197 -5.82 0.79 -17.57
N GLY A 198 -6.81 0.33 -18.34
CA GLY A 198 -7.14 -1.09 -18.41
C GLY A 198 -6.06 -1.95 -19.05
N GLU A 199 -5.34 -1.43 -20.05
CA GLU A 199 -4.23 -2.14 -20.70
C GLU A 199 -3.04 -2.25 -19.73
N VAL A 200 -2.71 -1.16 -19.05
CA VAL A 200 -1.65 -1.11 -18.03
C VAL A 200 -1.93 -2.07 -16.88
N LEU A 201 -3.18 -2.16 -16.41
CA LEU A 201 -3.60 -3.12 -15.39
C LEU A 201 -3.41 -4.55 -15.87
N GLN A 202 -3.80 -4.86 -17.11
CA GLN A 202 -3.67 -6.19 -17.68
C GLN A 202 -2.20 -6.60 -17.83
N ASP A 203 -1.34 -5.71 -18.29
CA ASP A 203 0.11 -5.92 -18.37
C ASP A 203 0.72 -6.17 -16.99
N SER A 204 0.25 -5.43 -15.98
CA SER A 204 0.69 -5.61 -14.60
C SER A 204 0.29 -6.97 -14.03
N ILE A 205 -0.92 -7.46 -14.34
CA ILE A 205 -1.36 -8.81 -13.98
C ILE A 205 -0.47 -9.87 -14.62
N TYR A 206 -0.17 -9.77 -15.92
CA TYR A 206 0.75 -10.69 -16.60
C TYR A 206 2.16 -10.68 -15.98
N ALA A 207 2.67 -9.49 -15.65
CA ALA A 207 3.99 -9.35 -15.01
C ALA A 207 4.01 -9.95 -13.59
N LEU A 208 2.91 -9.82 -12.84
CA LEU A 208 2.74 -10.46 -11.54
C LEU A 208 2.64 -11.99 -11.67
N ASP A 209 1.91 -12.51 -12.65
CA ASP A 209 1.82 -13.95 -12.91
C ASP A 209 3.19 -14.55 -13.26
N SER A 210 3.98 -13.85 -14.09
CA SER A 210 5.36 -14.25 -14.37
C SER A 210 6.20 -14.29 -13.08
N SER A 211 6.08 -13.26 -12.23
CA SER A 211 6.79 -13.20 -10.97
C SER A 211 6.34 -14.27 -9.98
N LEU A 212 5.05 -14.59 -9.93
CA LEU A 212 4.50 -15.68 -9.11
C LEU A 212 5.05 -17.05 -9.57
N ASN A 213 5.16 -17.28 -10.87
CA ASN A 213 5.74 -18.52 -11.40
C ASN A 213 7.22 -18.66 -11.00
N GLU A 214 7.99 -17.58 -11.04
CA GLU A 214 9.39 -17.57 -10.55
C GLU A 214 9.45 -17.86 -9.05
N LEU A 215 8.52 -17.31 -8.26
CA LEU A 215 8.50 -17.43 -6.81
C LEU A 215 7.90 -18.75 -6.27
N ARG A 216 7.18 -19.53 -7.10
CA ARG A 216 6.58 -20.81 -6.68
C ARG A 216 7.58 -21.83 -6.17
N THR A 217 8.82 -21.78 -6.64
CA THR A 217 9.90 -22.64 -6.18
C THR A 217 10.58 -22.14 -4.90
N PHE A 218 10.10 -21.01 -4.36
CA PHE A 218 10.70 -20.33 -3.22
C PHE A 218 12.23 -20.17 -3.37
N PRO A 219 12.68 -19.47 -4.44
CA PRO A 219 14.11 -19.27 -4.65
C PRO A 219 14.68 -18.44 -3.50
N ILE A 220 15.94 -18.71 -3.15
CA ILE A 220 16.57 -18.08 -2.00
C ILE A 220 17.70 -17.16 -2.44
N ASP A 221 17.71 -15.98 -1.87
CA ASP A 221 18.83 -15.07 -1.82
C ASP A 221 19.54 -15.23 -0.47
N PRO A 222 20.74 -15.84 -0.43
CA PRO A 222 21.44 -16.07 0.83
C PRO A 222 21.98 -14.78 1.47
N MET A 223 21.88 -13.65 0.78
CA MET A 223 22.33 -12.34 1.27
C MET A 223 21.29 -11.62 2.12
N VAL A 224 20.06 -12.15 2.19
CA VAL A 224 18.96 -11.60 2.99
C VAL A 224 18.36 -12.69 3.87
N SER A 225 17.58 -12.28 4.88
CA SER A 225 16.94 -13.22 5.82
C SER A 225 15.95 -14.16 5.11
N VAL A 226 15.69 -15.33 5.71
CA VAL A 226 14.65 -16.26 5.25
C VAL A 226 13.30 -15.57 5.17
N TYR A 227 12.99 -14.70 6.14
CA TYR A 227 11.76 -13.91 6.15
C TYR A 227 11.64 -12.98 4.93
N GLU A 228 12.72 -12.32 4.53
CA GLU A 228 12.73 -11.43 3.36
C GLU A 228 12.53 -12.19 2.05
N ASN A 229 13.06 -13.42 1.96
CA ASN A 229 12.80 -14.32 0.83
C ASN A 229 11.33 -14.80 0.83
N TYR A 230 10.85 -15.29 1.97
CA TYR A 230 9.52 -15.89 2.11
C TYR A 230 8.38 -14.90 1.77
N ARG A 231 8.47 -13.65 2.23
CA ARG A 231 7.41 -12.66 2.05
C ARG A 231 7.11 -12.27 0.60
N LEU A 232 8.04 -12.52 -0.34
CA LEU A 232 7.88 -12.09 -1.73
C LEU A 232 6.71 -12.79 -2.43
N TYR A 233 6.51 -14.08 -2.17
CA TYR A 233 5.40 -14.83 -2.75
C TYR A 233 4.02 -14.30 -2.26
N PRO A 234 3.76 -14.19 -0.95
CA PRO A 234 2.52 -13.56 -0.48
C PRO A 234 2.31 -12.14 -0.99
N MET A 235 3.36 -11.32 -1.10
CA MET A 235 3.26 -9.96 -1.65
C MET A 235 2.81 -9.97 -3.10
N ALA A 236 3.34 -10.87 -3.93
CA ALA A 236 2.93 -11.00 -5.33
C ALA A 236 1.48 -11.50 -5.47
N VAL A 237 1.06 -12.44 -4.61
CA VAL A 237 -0.34 -12.93 -4.55
C VAL A 237 -1.29 -11.80 -4.18
N LEU A 238 -0.97 -11.02 -3.13
CA LEU A 238 -1.77 -9.88 -2.71
C LEU A 238 -1.82 -8.81 -3.80
N GLY A 239 -0.68 -8.50 -4.43
CA GLY A 239 -0.62 -7.54 -5.52
C GLY A 239 -1.53 -7.92 -6.71
N LYS A 240 -1.64 -9.21 -7.02
CA LYS A 240 -2.56 -9.69 -8.08
C LYS A 240 -4.04 -9.61 -7.66
N ALA A 241 -4.33 -9.77 -6.37
CA ALA A 241 -5.70 -9.72 -5.84
C ALA A 241 -6.24 -8.29 -5.67
N THR A 242 -5.35 -7.28 -5.68
CA THR A 242 -5.68 -5.86 -5.55
C THR A 242 -6.11 -5.25 -6.88
#